data_e3e7112c255fe9cf5bcf8e1e8d5368eb
#
_entry.id   e3e7112c255fe9cf5bcf8e1e8d5368eb
#
_cell.length_a   1.000
_cell.length_b   1.000
_cell.length_c   1.000
_cell.angle_alpha   90.00
_cell.angle_beta   90.00
_cell.angle_gamma   90.00
#
_symmetry.space_group_name_H-M   'P 1'
#
loop_
_entity.id
_entity.type
_entity.pdbx_description
1 polymer ?
#
loop_
_entity_poly.entity_id
_entity_poly.type
_entity_poly.pdbx_seq_one_letter_code
_entity_poly.pdbx_strand_id
1 'polypeptide(L)'
;MSAQSQQLPDIEELRHEIDRLDAEILAAVKRRTAVAQEIGKLRMASGGTRLVHSREMKVLERYSELGEDGKDLAMLLLRLGRGRLGH
;
A
#
# COMPACT_ATOMS: atom_id res chain seq x y z
N MET A 1 -13.69 -2.26 42.29
CA MET A 1 -12.70 -2.98 41.53
C MET A 1 -12.32 -2.21 40.28
N SER A 2 -11.09 -1.91 40.17
CA SER A 2 -10.66 -1.08 39.06
C SER A 2 -10.07 -1.84 37.89
N ALA A 3 -10.20 -3.15 37.90
CA ALA A 3 -9.58 -3.95 36.86
C ALA A 3 -10.13 -3.63 35.48
N GLN A 4 -11.43 -3.33 35.39
CA GLN A 4 -11.99 -3.03 34.09
C GLN A 4 -11.43 -1.77 33.49
N SER A 5 -11.19 -0.74 34.33
CA SER A 5 -10.66 0.49 33.79
C SER A 5 -9.25 0.29 33.23
N GLN A 6 -8.54 -0.72 33.76
CA GLN A 6 -7.21 -1.01 33.27
C GLN A 6 -7.21 -1.76 31.96
N GLN A 7 -8.37 -2.30 31.57
CA GLN A 7 -8.48 -3.04 30.32
C GLN A 7 -8.84 -2.16 29.15
N LEU A 8 -9.22 -0.92 29.42
CA LEU A 8 -9.58 0.01 28.36
C LEU A 8 -8.36 0.87 28.05
N PRO A 9 -7.84 0.75 26.84
CA PRO A 9 -6.72 1.62 26.47
C PRO A 9 -7.22 3.06 26.41
N ASP A 10 -6.35 3.99 26.72
CA ASP A 10 -6.71 5.37 26.57
C ASP A 10 -6.38 5.85 25.15
N ILE A 11 -6.82 7.05 24.85
CA ILE A 11 -6.66 7.59 23.50
C ILE A 11 -5.20 7.70 23.12
N GLU A 12 -4.35 8.08 24.07
CA GLU A 12 -2.94 8.23 23.76
C GLU A 12 -2.29 6.90 23.38
N GLU A 13 -2.65 5.84 24.10
CA GLU A 13 -2.13 4.53 23.75
C GLU A 13 -2.56 4.10 22.37
N LEU A 14 -3.81 4.38 22.04
CA LEU A 14 -4.33 4.03 20.72
C LEU A 14 -3.67 4.85 19.62
N ARG A 15 -3.38 6.11 19.92
CA ARG A 15 -2.67 6.94 18.95
C ARG A 15 -1.24 6.45 18.73
N HIS A 16 -0.59 5.98 19.79
CA HIS A 16 0.73 5.39 19.62
C HIS A 16 0.67 4.14 18.74
N GLU A 17 -0.40 3.38 18.87
CA GLU A 17 -0.56 2.23 17.98
C GLU A 17 -0.76 2.67 16.55
N ILE A 18 -1.55 3.72 16.32
CA ILE A 18 -1.71 4.26 14.97
C ILE A 18 -0.36 4.70 14.42
N ASP A 19 0.47 5.36 15.25
CA ASP A 19 1.78 5.81 14.79
C ASP A 19 2.64 4.64 14.35
N ARG A 20 2.61 3.54 15.10
CA ARG A 20 3.37 2.35 14.70
C ARG A 20 2.85 1.76 13.40
N LEU A 21 1.53 1.69 13.28
CA LEU A 21 0.93 1.14 12.06
C LEU A 21 1.24 2.03 10.86
N ASP A 22 1.18 3.34 11.04
CA ASP A 22 1.52 4.26 9.96
C ASP A 22 2.96 4.08 9.52
N ALA A 23 3.87 3.87 10.46
CA ALA A 23 5.26 3.64 10.12
C ALA A 23 5.40 2.35 9.30
N GLU A 24 4.66 1.31 9.67
CA GLU A 24 4.68 0.05 8.93
C GLU A 24 4.08 0.21 7.54
N ILE A 25 2.97 0.94 7.46
CA ILE A 25 2.32 1.19 6.17
C ILE A 25 3.27 1.97 5.26
N LEU A 26 3.86 3.02 5.80
CA LEU A 26 4.77 3.86 5.01
C LEU A 26 5.97 3.04 4.51
N ALA A 27 6.56 2.25 5.39
CA ALA A 27 7.69 1.40 5.00
C ALA A 27 7.26 0.41 3.92
N ALA A 28 6.07 -0.17 4.06
CA ALA A 28 5.57 -1.13 3.08
C ALA A 28 5.30 -0.44 1.74
N VAL A 29 4.75 0.76 1.76
CA VAL A 29 4.48 1.50 0.52
C VAL A 29 5.79 1.82 -0.19
N LYS A 30 6.80 2.26 0.56
CA LYS A 30 8.11 2.56 -0.04
C LYS A 30 8.72 1.30 -0.66
N ARG A 31 8.67 0.19 0.06
CA ARG A 31 9.24 -1.05 -0.44
C ARG A 31 8.48 -1.55 -1.67
N ARG A 32 7.16 -1.51 -1.60
CA ARG A 32 6.33 -1.92 -2.71
C ARG A 32 6.62 -1.09 -3.95
N THR A 33 6.75 0.22 -3.77
CA THR A 33 7.05 1.13 -4.86
C THR A 33 8.38 0.78 -5.51
N ALA A 34 9.41 0.55 -4.68
CA ALA A 34 10.74 0.22 -5.19
C ALA A 34 10.73 -1.10 -5.95
N VAL A 35 10.06 -2.11 -5.41
CA VAL A 35 9.97 -3.42 -6.05
C VAL A 35 9.22 -3.32 -7.37
N ALA A 36 8.10 -2.58 -7.38
CA ALA A 36 7.31 -2.43 -8.59
C ALA A 36 8.11 -1.72 -9.68
N GLN A 37 8.87 -0.70 -9.30
CA GLN A 37 9.70 0.00 -10.28
C GLN A 37 10.80 -0.90 -10.81
N GLU A 38 11.36 -1.73 -9.95
CA GLU A 38 12.37 -2.69 -10.38
C GLU A 38 11.81 -3.68 -11.38
N ILE A 39 10.61 -4.19 -11.10
CA ILE A 39 9.94 -5.09 -12.03
C ILE A 39 9.71 -4.40 -13.36
N GLY A 40 9.29 -3.14 -13.32
CA GLY A 40 9.07 -2.38 -14.55
C GLY A 40 10.33 -2.25 -15.37
N LYS A 41 11.45 -1.96 -14.72
CA LYS A 41 12.72 -1.85 -15.42
C LYS A 41 13.14 -3.17 -16.06
N LEU A 42 13.01 -4.26 -15.32
CA LEU A 42 13.36 -5.57 -15.85
C LEU A 42 12.49 -5.95 -17.03
N ARG A 43 11.21 -5.63 -16.95
CA ARG A 43 10.29 -5.93 -18.04
C ARG A 43 10.61 -5.12 -19.29
N MET A 44 10.90 -3.84 -19.10
CA MET A 44 11.29 -3.00 -20.22
C MET A 44 12.57 -3.48 -20.86
N ALA A 45 13.53 -3.90 -20.04
CA ALA A 45 14.82 -4.39 -20.56
C ALA A 45 14.65 -5.65 -21.39
N SER A 46 13.63 -6.46 -21.12
CA SER A 46 13.39 -7.68 -21.90
C SER A 46 12.38 -7.47 -23.02
N GLY A 47 12.08 -6.22 -23.34
CA GLY A 47 11.20 -5.92 -24.47
C GLY A 47 9.71 -5.89 -24.15
N GLY A 48 9.36 -6.06 -22.88
CA GLY A 48 7.95 -6.03 -22.49
C GLY A 48 7.46 -4.63 -22.22
N THR A 49 6.28 -4.54 -21.63
CA THR A 49 5.69 -3.27 -21.31
C THR A 49 5.79 -3.02 -19.80
N ARG A 50 5.68 -1.75 -19.43
CA ARG A 50 5.70 -1.37 -18.03
C ARG A 50 4.40 -1.77 -17.33
N LEU A 51 3.32 -1.83 -18.07
CA LEU A 51 2.00 -2.13 -17.52
C LEU A 51 1.54 -3.51 -17.94
N VAL A 52 1.04 -4.28 -16.99
CA VAL A 52 0.40 -5.55 -17.25
C VAL A 52 -1.01 -5.47 -16.70
N HIS A 53 -1.96 -5.31 -17.58
CA HIS A 53 -3.33 -5.01 -17.22
C HIS A 53 -3.94 -6.07 -16.30
N SER A 54 -3.73 -7.34 -16.60
CA SER A 54 -4.30 -8.40 -15.78
C SER A 54 -3.77 -8.36 -14.34
N ARG A 55 -2.49 -7.99 -14.19
CA ARG A 55 -1.90 -7.87 -12.87
C ARG A 55 -2.51 -6.71 -12.10
N GLU A 56 -2.75 -5.59 -12.79
CA GLU A 56 -3.35 -4.43 -12.15
C GLU A 56 -4.77 -4.73 -11.69
N MET A 57 -5.52 -5.49 -12.48
CA MET A 57 -6.88 -5.87 -12.10
C MET A 57 -6.87 -6.70 -10.82
N LYS A 58 -5.89 -7.59 -10.67
CA LYS A 58 -5.78 -8.38 -9.45
C LYS A 58 -5.48 -7.51 -8.23
N VAL A 59 -4.68 -6.48 -8.41
CA VAL A 59 -4.39 -5.57 -7.31
C VAL A 59 -5.65 -4.81 -6.90
N LEU A 60 -6.40 -4.29 -7.88
CA LEU A 60 -7.64 -3.61 -7.60
C LEU A 60 -8.61 -4.52 -6.84
N GLU A 61 -8.70 -5.76 -7.27
CA GLU A 61 -9.59 -6.72 -6.63
C GLU A 61 -9.19 -6.97 -5.18
N ARG A 62 -7.88 -7.09 -4.93
CA ARG A 62 -7.40 -7.32 -3.57
C ARG A 62 -7.81 -6.20 -2.62
N TYR A 63 -7.65 -4.97 -3.06
CA TYR A 63 -7.96 -3.82 -2.22
C TYR A 63 -9.44 -3.51 -2.15
N SER A 64 -10.25 -4.17 -2.98
CA SER A 64 -11.70 -3.96 -2.95
C SER A 64 -12.33 -4.36 -1.62
N GLU A 65 -11.61 -5.12 -0.80
CA GLU A 65 -12.07 -5.43 0.55
C GLU A 65 -12.35 -4.18 1.36
N LEU A 66 -11.71 -3.08 1.02
CA LEU A 66 -11.91 -1.81 1.71
C LEU A 66 -13.00 -0.96 1.06
N GLY A 67 -13.70 -1.51 0.08
CA GLY A 67 -14.75 -0.77 -0.61
C GLY A 67 -14.18 0.22 -1.63
N GLU A 68 -14.91 1.30 -1.85
CA GLU A 68 -14.49 2.30 -2.83
C GLU A 68 -13.15 2.92 -2.48
N ASP A 69 -12.92 3.18 -1.20
CA ASP A 69 -11.65 3.75 -0.78
C ASP A 69 -10.51 2.79 -1.08
N GLY A 70 -10.78 1.49 -1.03
CA GLY A 70 -9.76 0.51 -1.38
C GLY A 70 -9.34 0.59 -2.83
N LYS A 71 -10.29 0.85 -3.73
CA LYS A 71 -9.96 1.04 -5.14
C LYS A 71 -9.07 2.27 -5.32
N ASP A 72 -9.41 3.35 -4.62
CA ASP A 72 -8.61 4.56 -4.71
C ASP A 72 -7.20 4.32 -4.21
N LEU A 73 -7.08 3.60 -3.09
CA LEU A 73 -5.78 3.25 -2.55
C LEU A 73 -4.98 2.40 -3.54
N ALA A 74 -5.64 1.41 -4.14
CA ALA A 74 -4.98 0.55 -5.10
C ALA A 74 -4.46 1.36 -6.30
N MET A 75 -5.28 2.27 -6.81
CA MET A 75 -4.86 3.10 -7.93
C MET A 75 -3.65 3.95 -7.58
N LEU A 76 -3.63 4.48 -6.36
CA LEU A 76 -2.50 5.27 -5.91
C LEU A 76 -1.24 4.42 -5.83
N LEU A 77 -1.34 3.22 -5.25
CA LEU A 77 -0.20 2.32 -5.15
C LEU A 77 0.32 1.91 -6.51
N LEU A 78 -0.59 1.64 -7.45
CA LEU A 78 -0.19 1.31 -8.80
C LEU A 78 0.52 2.48 -9.47
N ARG A 79 0.01 3.68 -9.27
CA ARG A 79 0.63 4.87 -9.85
C ARG A 79 2.04 5.09 -9.28
N LEU A 80 2.20 4.94 -7.97
CA LEU A 80 3.52 5.07 -7.36
C LEU A 80 4.50 4.04 -7.94
N GLY A 81 4.02 2.82 -8.16
CA GLY A 81 4.88 1.77 -8.70
C GLY A 81 5.31 2.02 -10.13
N ARG A 82 4.45 2.69 -10.93
CA ARG A 82 4.82 3.02 -12.29
C ARG A 82 5.90 4.11 -12.34
N GLY A 83 5.94 4.92 -11.29
CA GLY A 83 6.82 6.05 -11.27
C GLY A 83 6.30 7.14 -12.19
N ARG A 84 7.21 7.98 -12.66
CA ARG A 84 6.83 9.10 -13.51
C ARG A 84 6.91 8.68 -14.97
N LEU A 85 5.84 8.08 -15.43
CA LEU A 85 5.79 7.65 -16.82
C LEU A 85 5.89 8.86 -17.74
N GLY A 86 6.72 8.71 -18.75
CA GLY A 86 6.87 9.76 -19.73
C GLY A 86 7.79 10.89 -19.32
N HIS A 87 8.41 10.76 -18.22
CA HIS A 87 9.32 11.81 -17.73
C HIS A 87 10.71 11.29 -17.61
#